data_5074671371e22aab22c19b52e9943cf8
#
_entry.id   5074671371e22aab22c19b52e9943cf8
#
_cell.length_a   1.000
_cell.length_b   1.000
_cell.length_c   1.000
_cell.angle_alpha   90.00
_cell.angle_beta   90.00
_cell.angle_gamma   90.00
#
_symmetry.space_group_name_H-M   'P 1'
#
loop_
_entity.id
_entity.type
_entity.pdbx_description
1 polymer ?
#
loop_
_entity_poly.entity_id
_entity_poly.type
_entity_poly.pdbx_seq_one_letter_code
_entity_poly.pdbx_strand_id
1 'polypeptide(L)'
;MIKYVRYLLILPQIKKYEVVRFNRTDSRLANNGLPLGIQKLRCKVNFSALRFSSHIEESAQKVIKILRQNGPYMALHLRYEMDMLAFSGCTHGCSDEEADELTRMRYSTKRWKEKIINSELKRRKGLCPLTPEETALTLQALGINPSFQIYLASGEIYGGPRRLQNLFAAFPNMVRKETLLEPLGLRLFKGHQSQMAALDYLVSLESDIFVPTYAGNMARVVEGHRRYLGFRKTILLDRKVIVRLTDQYKAGNITWGQYSLVMKKTHINRTGKP
;
A
#
# COMPACT_ATOMS: atom_id res chain seq x y z
N MET A 1 13.45 32.60 5.84
CA MET A 1 14.75 33.04 5.26
C MET A 1 15.66 31.88 4.83
N ILE A 2 15.88 30.86 5.63
CA ILE A 2 16.75 29.70 5.31
C ILE A 2 16.31 28.90 4.07
N LYS A 3 15.01 28.81 3.78
CA LYS A 3 14.46 28.03 2.65
C LYS A 3 14.74 28.65 1.27
N TYR A 4 14.75 29.97 1.16
CA TYR A 4 15.05 30.69 -0.10
C TYR A 4 16.54 30.62 -0.48
N VAL A 5 17.42 30.64 0.54
CA VAL A 5 18.87 30.56 0.33
C VAL A 5 19.29 29.23 -0.29
N ARG A 6 18.70 28.10 0.13
CA ARG A 6 19.01 26.78 -0.46
C ARG A 6 18.58 26.69 -1.94
N TYR A 7 17.46 27.29 -2.31
CA TYR A 7 17.00 27.31 -3.72
C TYR A 7 17.94 28.14 -4.59
N LEU A 8 18.39 29.29 -4.09
CA LEU A 8 19.36 30.15 -4.78
C LEU A 8 20.75 29.52 -4.91
N LEU A 9 21.13 28.65 -3.98
CA LEU A 9 22.41 27.93 -4.03
C LEU A 9 22.38 26.71 -4.95
N ILE A 10 21.24 26.02 -5.07
CA ILE A 10 21.12 24.79 -5.84
C ILE A 10 20.89 25.06 -7.33
N LEU A 11 20.06 26.05 -7.67
CA LEU A 11 19.71 26.35 -9.07
C LEU A 11 20.93 26.74 -9.94
N PRO A 12 21.90 27.54 -9.47
CA PRO A 12 23.14 27.78 -10.20
C PRO A 12 23.96 26.53 -10.45
N GLN A 13 23.99 25.60 -9.48
CA GLN A 13 24.72 24.33 -9.62
C GLN A 13 24.08 23.44 -10.68
N ILE A 14 22.74 23.32 -10.67
CA ILE A 14 22.02 22.54 -11.69
C ILE A 14 22.22 23.13 -13.10
N LYS A 15 22.32 24.46 -13.21
CA LYS A 15 22.60 25.12 -14.51
C LYS A 15 24.04 24.94 -14.98
N LYS A 16 24.97 24.74 -14.05
CA LYS A 16 26.40 24.61 -14.34
C LYS A 16 26.82 23.18 -14.67
N TYR A 17 26.16 22.18 -14.07
CA TYR A 17 26.55 20.78 -14.16
C TYR A 17 25.38 19.94 -14.73
N GLU A 18 25.65 19.04 -15.66
CA GLU A 18 24.65 18.13 -16.22
C GLU A 18 24.03 17.20 -15.17
N VAL A 19 24.81 16.82 -14.15
CA VAL A 19 24.37 15.95 -13.07
C VAL A 19 24.79 16.56 -11.74
N VAL A 20 23.83 16.73 -10.84
CA VAL A 20 24.06 17.17 -9.45
C VAL A 20 23.56 16.11 -8.49
N ARG A 21 24.48 15.56 -7.67
CA ARG A 21 24.14 14.57 -6.65
C ARG A 21 24.09 15.22 -5.27
N PHE A 22 22.99 15.00 -4.55
CA PHE A 22 22.84 15.42 -3.17
C PHE A 22 23.13 14.24 -2.23
N ASN A 23 24.05 14.39 -1.27
CA ASN A 23 24.39 13.34 -0.31
C ASN A 23 23.31 13.17 0.78
N ARG A 24 22.61 14.25 1.13
CA ARG A 24 21.47 14.26 2.06
C ARG A 24 20.40 15.15 1.49
N THR A 25 19.30 14.55 1.08
CA THR A 25 18.10 15.30 0.71
C THR A 25 17.20 15.41 1.93
N ASP A 26 16.81 16.61 2.26
CA ASP A 26 15.76 16.85 3.24
C ASP A 26 14.40 16.62 2.57
N SER A 27 13.91 15.39 2.67
CA SER A 27 12.61 15.00 2.11
C SER A 27 11.43 15.78 2.70
N ARG A 28 11.66 16.50 3.81
CA ARG A 28 10.64 17.33 4.48
C ARG A 28 10.58 18.74 3.92
N LEU A 29 11.54 19.17 3.07
CA LEU A 29 11.50 20.50 2.44
C LEU A 29 10.14 20.80 1.80
N ALA A 30 9.51 19.77 1.29
CA ALA A 30 8.24 19.87 0.60
C ALA A 30 7.02 20.15 1.47
N ASN A 31 7.08 19.83 2.76
CA ASN A 31 5.91 19.90 3.65
C ASN A 31 5.92 21.14 4.55
N ASN A 32 6.90 22.02 4.39
CA ASN A 32 7.18 23.10 5.33
C ASN A 32 6.82 24.48 4.78
N GLY A 33 5.54 24.72 4.46
CA GLY A 33 5.07 26.06 4.10
C GLY A 33 5.63 26.59 2.78
N LEU A 34 5.82 25.71 1.79
CA LEU A 34 6.14 26.14 0.42
C LEU A 34 4.93 26.88 -0.20
N PRO A 35 5.16 27.93 -1.00
CA PRO A 35 4.10 28.58 -1.75
C PRO A 35 3.33 27.58 -2.62
N LEU A 36 2.03 27.83 -2.80
CA LEU A 36 1.15 26.92 -3.54
C LEU A 36 1.65 26.61 -4.97
N GLY A 37 2.22 27.61 -5.66
CA GLY A 37 2.82 27.42 -6.99
C GLY A 37 3.96 26.39 -7.00
N ILE A 38 4.82 26.39 -5.98
CA ILE A 38 5.90 25.43 -5.83
C ILE A 38 5.35 24.03 -5.49
N GLN A 39 4.31 23.96 -4.67
CA GLN A 39 3.66 22.68 -4.38
C GLN A 39 3.02 22.07 -5.64
N LYS A 40 2.33 22.88 -6.46
CA LYS A 40 1.76 22.46 -7.76
C LYS A 40 2.85 21.99 -8.73
N LEU A 41 3.95 22.75 -8.84
CA LEU A 41 5.09 22.37 -9.68
C LEU A 41 5.68 21.02 -9.24
N ARG A 42 5.85 20.82 -7.95
CA ARG A 42 6.34 19.57 -7.40
C ARG A 42 5.40 18.38 -7.75
N CYS A 43 4.09 18.54 -7.61
CA CYS A 43 3.14 17.53 -8.04
C CYS A 43 3.25 17.22 -9.53
N LYS A 44 3.36 18.25 -10.37
CA LYS A 44 3.54 18.10 -11.82
C LYS A 44 4.83 17.35 -12.15
N VAL A 45 5.95 17.73 -11.55
CA VAL A 45 7.23 17.03 -11.75
C VAL A 45 7.15 15.58 -11.29
N ASN A 46 6.64 15.34 -10.07
CA ASN A 46 6.61 14.02 -9.46
C ASN A 46 5.65 13.04 -10.17
N PHE A 47 4.51 13.54 -10.67
CA PHE A 47 3.44 12.69 -11.20
C PHE A 47 3.29 12.73 -12.72
N SER A 48 3.90 13.71 -13.41
CA SER A 48 3.82 13.79 -14.88
C SER A 48 5.17 13.69 -15.57
N ALA A 49 6.23 14.25 -14.98
CA ALA A 49 7.54 14.30 -15.64
C ALA A 49 8.41 13.09 -15.30
N LEU A 50 8.33 12.57 -14.07
CA LEU A 50 9.05 11.35 -13.69
C LEU A 50 8.33 10.13 -14.26
N ARG A 51 9.08 9.32 -15.01
CA ARG A 51 8.59 8.10 -15.65
C ARG A 51 9.43 6.92 -15.18
N PHE A 52 8.82 5.74 -15.16
CA PHE A 52 9.57 4.50 -15.01
C PHE A 52 10.26 4.13 -16.32
N SER A 53 11.21 3.21 -16.26
CA SER A 53 11.83 2.67 -17.48
C SER A 53 10.80 1.92 -18.33
N SER A 54 10.99 1.92 -19.66
CA SER A 54 10.03 1.39 -20.63
C SER A 54 9.57 -0.03 -20.31
N HIS A 55 10.49 -0.92 -19.94
CA HIS A 55 10.13 -2.31 -19.64
C HIS A 55 9.17 -2.47 -18.45
N ILE A 56 9.23 -1.55 -17.44
CA ILE A 56 8.30 -1.55 -16.31
C ILE A 56 6.94 -1.03 -16.77
N GLU A 57 6.93 0.08 -17.54
CA GLU A 57 5.68 0.67 -18.05
C GLU A 57 4.96 -0.27 -19.00
N GLU A 58 5.68 -0.91 -19.92
CA GLU A 58 5.12 -1.88 -20.86
C GLU A 58 4.54 -3.12 -20.14
N SER A 59 5.27 -3.64 -19.14
CA SER A 59 4.77 -4.76 -18.33
C SER A 59 3.51 -4.37 -17.55
N ALA A 60 3.48 -3.18 -16.98
CA ALA A 60 2.30 -2.68 -16.29
C ALA A 60 1.10 -2.51 -17.26
N GLN A 61 1.34 -1.98 -18.46
CA GLN A 61 0.30 -1.85 -19.48
C GLN A 61 -0.25 -3.21 -19.94
N LYS A 62 0.59 -4.24 -20.05
CA LYS A 62 0.13 -5.62 -20.34
C LYS A 62 -0.82 -6.11 -19.24
N VAL A 63 -0.43 -5.96 -17.98
CA VAL A 63 -1.28 -6.36 -16.84
C VAL A 63 -2.58 -5.58 -16.83
N ILE A 64 -2.55 -4.26 -17.01
CA ILE A 64 -3.73 -3.39 -17.05
C ILE A 64 -4.66 -3.82 -18.21
N LYS A 65 -4.11 -4.09 -19.38
CA LYS A 65 -4.89 -4.53 -20.56
C LYS A 65 -5.62 -5.86 -20.26
N ILE A 66 -4.94 -6.83 -19.67
CA ILE A 66 -5.55 -8.13 -19.29
C ILE A 66 -6.68 -7.89 -18.28
N LEU A 67 -6.44 -7.08 -17.24
CA LEU A 67 -7.47 -6.76 -16.26
C LEU A 67 -8.67 -6.07 -16.91
N ARG A 68 -8.46 -5.10 -17.78
CA ARG A 68 -9.53 -4.35 -18.46
C ARG A 68 -10.37 -5.19 -19.43
N GLN A 69 -9.83 -6.29 -19.96
CA GLN A 69 -10.60 -7.23 -20.77
C GLN A 69 -11.75 -7.87 -20.00
N ASN A 70 -11.60 -8.01 -18.68
CA ASN A 70 -12.61 -8.57 -17.78
C ASN A 70 -13.45 -7.48 -17.07
N GLY A 71 -13.34 -6.21 -17.49
CA GLY A 71 -14.10 -5.09 -16.96
C GLY A 71 -13.36 -4.24 -15.90
N PRO A 72 -14.10 -3.57 -15.02
CA PRO A 72 -13.51 -2.76 -13.96
C PRO A 72 -12.83 -3.64 -12.90
N TYR A 73 -11.76 -3.11 -12.28
CA TYR A 73 -11.04 -3.85 -11.25
C TYR A 73 -10.66 -2.97 -10.06
N MET A 74 -10.53 -3.63 -8.91
CA MET A 74 -9.98 -3.05 -7.68
C MET A 74 -8.50 -3.43 -7.57
N ALA A 75 -7.64 -2.50 -7.18
CA ALA A 75 -6.31 -2.82 -6.67
C ALA A 75 -6.34 -2.84 -5.14
N LEU A 76 -6.08 -4.00 -4.56
CA LEU A 76 -5.91 -4.19 -3.13
C LEU A 76 -4.41 -4.20 -2.80
N HIS A 77 -3.91 -3.14 -2.16
CA HIS A 77 -2.53 -3.13 -1.66
C HIS A 77 -2.48 -3.74 -0.26
N LEU A 78 -2.20 -5.04 -0.23
CA LEU A 78 -2.10 -5.83 1.00
C LEU A 78 -0.66 -5.80 1.53
N ARG A 79 -0.41 -4.97 2.54
CA ARG A 79 0.92 -4.81 3.15
C ARG A 79 1.08 -5.79 4.33
N TYR A 80 1.30 -7.06 4.04
CA TYR A 80 1.46 -8.13 5.03
C TYR A 80 2.69 -9.00 4.75
N GLU A 81 3.76 -8.39 4.26
CA GLU A 81 5.04 -9.05 4.02
C GLU A 81 5.86 -9.14 5.32
N MET A 82 6.77 -10.09 5.35
CA MET A 82 7.61 -10.40 6.51
C MET A 82 8.38 -9.18 7.03
N ASP A 83 8.96 -8.38 6.13
CA ASP A 83 9.71 -7.17 6.48
C ASP A 83 8.84 -6.15 7.23
N MET A 84 7.58 -6.00 6.81
CA MET A 84 6.66 -5.04 7.43
C MET A 84 6.19 -5.53 8.81
N LEU A 85 5.92 -6.81 8.96
CA LEU A 85 5.56 -7.40 10.25
C LEU A 85 6.74 -7.30 11.23
N ALA A 86 7.93 -7.67 10.80
CA ALA A 86 9.16 -7.53 11.60
C ALA A 86 9.42 -6.06 11.98
N PHE A 87 9.32 -5.12 11.03
CA PHE A 87 9.49 -3.68 11.29
C PHE A 87 8.45 -3.14 12.27
N SER A 88 7.20 -3.51 12.10
CA SER A 88 6.12 -3.05 12.98
C SER A 88 6.17 -3.73 14.36
N GLY A 89 6.70 -4.94 14.47
CA GLY A 89 6.63 -5.81 15.63
C GLY A 89 5.21 -6.31 15.91
N CYS A 90 4.39 -6.43 14.85
CA CYS A 90 3.02 -6.90 14.94
C CYS A 90 2.97 -8.41 14.66
N THR A 91 2.51 -9.20 15.63
CA THR A 91 2.51 -10.66 15.60
C THR A 91 1.11 -11.26 15.71
N HIS A 92 0.05 -10.45 15.54
CA HIS A 92 -1.32 -10.93 15.64
C HIS A 92 -1.60 -12.05 14.61
N GLY A 93 -2.10 -13.19 15.10
CA GLY A 93 -2.35 -14.36 14.27
C GLY A 93 -1.09 -15.15 13.88
N CYS A 94 0.08 -14.83 14.42
CA CYS A 94 1.30 -15.61 14.29
C CYS A 94 1.36 -16.72 15.36
N SER A 95 2.02 -17.85 15.04
CA SER A 95 2.49 -18.77 16.05
C SER A 95 3.69 -18.18 16.80
N ASP A 96 4.11 -18.84 17.90
CA ASP A 96 5.29 -18.41 18.66
C ASP A 96 6.56 -18.46 17.77
N GLU A 97 6.71 -19.51 16.96
CA GLU A 97 7.84 -19.64 16.03
C GLU A 97 7.86 -18.53 14.98
N GLU A 98 6.70 -18.18 14.43
CA GLU A 98 6.56 -17.06 13.48
C GLU A 98 6.89 -15.71 14.17
N ALA A 99 6.44 -15.51 15.41
CA ALA A 99 6.75 -14.29 16.16
C ALA A 99 8.25 -14.17 16.46
N ASP A 100 8.91 -15.27 16.80
CA ASP A 100 10.36 -15.32 16.99
C ASP A 100 11.13 -15.09 15.69
N GLU A 101 10.69 -15.64 14.59
CA GLU A 101 11.28 -15.40 13.26
C GLU A 101 11.22 -13.90 12.91
N LEU A 102 10.08 -13.26 13.08
CA LEU A 102 9.90 -11.83 12.86
C LEU A 102 10.81 -10.99 13.78
N THR A 103 10.96 -11.40 15.02
CA THR A 103 11.85 -10.75 16.00
C THR A 103 13.31 -10.87 15.59
N ARG A 104 13.76 -12.06 15.18
CA ARG A 104 15.12 -12.29 14.66
C ARG A 104 15.39 -11.44 13.43
N MET A 105 14.45 -11.38 12.46
CA MET A 105 14.58 -10.52 11.30
C MET A 105 14.71 -9.04 11.70
N ARG A 106 13.92 -8.60 12.67
CA ARG A 106 14.00 -7.22 13.15
C ARG A 106 15.38 -6.90 13.73
N TYR A 107 15.93 -7.78 14.57
CA TYR A 107 17.20 -7.55 15.25
C TYR A 107 18.41 -7.70 14.31
N SER A 108 18.31 -8.52 13.28
CA SER A 108 19.36 -8.63 12.26
C SER A 108 19.43 -7.41 11.32
N THR A 109 18.40 -6.56 11.29
CA THR A 109 18.35 -5.42 10.39
C THR A 109 19.00 -4.19 11.03
N LYS A 110 20.24 -3.85 10.63
CA LYS A 110 21.08 -2.76 11.22
C LYS A 110 20.40 -1.42 11.43
N ARG A 111 19.34 -1.10 10.66
CA ARG A 111 18.62 0.19 10.74
C ARG A 111 17.46 0.17 11.72
N TRP A 112 17.06 -0.99 12.21
CA TRP A 112 15.93 -1.13 13.11
C TRP A 112 16.44 -1.27 14.53
N LYS A 113 15.83 -0.52 15.44
CA LYS A 113 16.21 -0.57 16.86
C LYS A 113 15.65 -1.84 17.49
N GLU A 114 16.50 -2.49 18.28
CA GLU A 114 16.06 -3.51 19.22
C GLU A 114 15.20 -2.84 20.29
N LYS A 115 13.99 -3.33 20.47
CA LYS A 115 13.09 -2.87 21.52
C LYS A 115 11.95 -3.87 21.70
N ILE A 116 11.47 -3.96 22.92
CA ILE A 116 10.25 -4.68 23.24
C ILE A 116 9.05 -3.91 22.67
N ILE A 117 8.26 -4.57 21.83
CA ILE A 117 7.07 -4.01 21.20
C ILE A 117 5.85 -4.75 21.71
N ASN A 118 4.93 -4.04 22.33
CA ASN A 118 3.62 -4.58 22.66
C ASN A 118 2.75 -4.62 21.40
N SER A 119 2.74 -5.80 20.74
CA SER A 119 2.01 -6.06 19.51
C SER A 119 0.51 -5.82 19.67
N GLU A 120 -0.08 -6.32 20.77
CA GLU A 120 -1.51 -6.19 21.04
C GLU A 120 -1.94 -4.73 21.22
N LEU A 121 -1.19 -3.94 21.97
CA LEU A 121 -1.45 -2.53 22.14
C LEU A 121 -1.34 -1.77 20.80
N LYS A 122 -0.35 -2.12 19.96
CA LYS A 122 -0.21 -1.53 18.61
C LYS A 122 -1.39 -1.88 17.72
N ARG A 123 -1.82 -3.14 17.74
CA ARG A 123 -2.96 -3.61 16.97
C ARG A 123 -4.23 -2.84 17.37
N ARG A 124 -4.55 -2.77 18.64
CA ARG A 124 -5.72 -2.03 19.15
C ARG A 124 -5.69 -0.54 18.77
N LYS A 125 -4.53 0.04 18.63
CA LYS A 125 -4.35 1.43 18.13
C LYS A 125 -4.43 1.55 16.60
N GLY A 126 -4.64 0.47 15.86
CA GLY A 126 -4.65 0.45 14.39
C GLY A 126 -3.29 0.72 13.75
N LEU A 127 -2.20 0.42 14.47
CA LEU A 127 -0.83 0.65 14.02
C LEU A 127 -0.18 -0.59 13.38
N CYS A 128 -0.88 -1.73 13.41
CA CYS A 128 -0.47 -2.94 12.73
C CYS A 128 -1.04 -3.02 11.31
N PRO A 129 -0.37 -3.74 10.39
CA PRO A 129 -0.98 -4.21 9.16
C PRO A 129 -2.24 -5.04 9.47
N LEU A 130 -3.28 -4.90 8.66
CA LEU A 130 -4.43 -5.80 8.72
C LEU A 130 -4.01 -7.18 8.20
N THR A 131 -4.48 -8.23 8.86
CA THR A 131 -4.31 -9.59 8.35
C THR A 131 -5.13 -9.79 7.06
N PRO A 132 -4.79 -10.79 6.23
CA PRO A 132 -5.63 -11.13 5.07
C PRO A 132 -7.08 -11.44 5.45
N GLU A 133 -7.30 -12.11 6.58
CA GLU A 133 -8.64 -12.42 7.10
C GLU A 133 -9.40 -11.15 7.51
N GLU A 134 -8.78 -10.25 8.29
CA GLU A 134 -9.37 -8.95 8.65
C GLU A 134 -9.70 -8.13 7.39
N THR A 135 -8.86 -8.24 6.38
CA THR A 135 -9.08 -7.57 5.09
C THR A 135 -10.29 -8.16 4.37
N ALA A 136 -10.44 -9.49 4.33
CA ALA A 136 -11.60 -10.15 3.74
C ALA A 136 -12.90 -9.69 4.40
N LEU A 137 -12.98 -9.77 5.72
CA LEU A 137 -14.14 -9.32 6.50
C LEU A 137 -14.46 -7.83 6.26
N THR A 138 -13.41 -7.00 6.16
CA THR A 138 -13.56 -5.56 5.90
C THR A 138 -14.19 -5.30 4.54
N LEU A 139 -13.65 -5.92 3.47
CA LEU A 139 -14.16 -5.73 2.11
C LEU A 139 -15.61 -6.24 1.97
N GLN A 140 -15.94 -7.39 2.55
CA GLN A 140 -17.30 -7.91 2.59
C GLN A 140 -18.24 -6.95 3.33
N ALA A 141 -17.83 -6.43 4.49
CA ALA A 141 -18.64 -5.49 5.27
C ALA A 141 -18.87 -4.15 4.57
N LEU A 142 -17.91 -3.70 3.77
CA LEU A 142 -18.05 -2.52 2.93
C LEU A 142 -18.97 -2.75 1.72
N GLY A 143 -19.37 -3.99 1.45
CA GLY A 143 -20.25 -4.36 0.37
C GLY A 143 -19.55 -4.54 -0.97
N ILE A 144 -18.26 -4.85 -0.98
CA ILE A 144 -17.55 -5.23 -2.20
C ILE A 144 -18.14 -6.57 -2.67
N ASN A 145 -18.58 -6.59 -3.92
CA ASN A 145 -19.16 -7.81 -4.51
C ASN A 145 -18.08 -8.91 -4.60
N PRO A 146 -18.35 -10.14 -4.14
CA PRO A 146 -17.44 -11.28 -4.26
C PRO A 146 -16.96 -11.57 -5.68
N SER A 147 -17.80 -11.31 -6.69
CA SER A 147 -17.46 -11.49 -8.11
C SER A 147 -16.61 -10.36 -8.70
N PHE A 148 -16.35 -9.28 -7.93
CA PHE A 148 -15.55 -8.16 -8.41
C PHE A 148 -14.09 -8.60 -8.62
N GLN A 149 -13.51 -8.20 -9.75
CA GLN A 149 -12.13 -8.51 -10.06
C GLN A 149 -11.18 -7.71 -9.16
N ILE A 150 -10.30 -8.41 -8.45
CA ILE A 150 -9.33 -7.78 -7.53
C ILE A 150 -7.91 -8.11 -7.96
N TYR A 151 -7.13 -7.08 -8.23
CA TYR A 151 -5.68 -7.19 -8.39
C TYR A 151 -5.00 -7.05 -7.03
N LEU A 152 -4.32 -8.10 -6.58
CA LEU A 152 -3.56 -8.09 -5.33
C LEU A 152 -2.17 -7.49 -5.56
N ALA A 153 -2.03 -6.22 -5.23
CA ALA A 153 -0.77 -5.47 -5.27
C ALA A 153 0.02 -5.71 -3.97
N SER A 154 0.87 -6.71 -3.98
CA SER A 154 1.69 -7.07 -2.81
C SER A 154 2.96 -7.80 -3.24
N GLY A 155 3.95 -7.83 -2.34
CA GLY A 155 5.02 -8.82 -2.39
C GLY A 155 4.54 -10.19 -1.91
N GLU A 156 5.47 -11.01 -1.44
CA GLU A 156 5.13 -12.30 -0.85
C GLU A 156 4.49 -12.10 0.53
N ILE A 157 3.27 -12.61 0.68
CA ILE A 157 2.52 -12.52 1.94
C ILE A 157 3.11 -13.49 2.97
N TYR A 158 3.43 -12.98 4.15
CA TYR A 158 3.97 -13.79 5.23
C TYR A 158 2.99 -14.90 5.64
N GLY A 159 3.48 -16.13 5.75
CA GLY A 159 2.66 -17.32 5.97
C GLY A 159 1.96 -17.86 4.71
N GLY A 160 2.19 -17.24 3.55
CA GLY A 160 1.85 -17.76 2.22
C GLY A 160 0.36 -18.08 1.99
N PRO A 161 0.07 -19.15 1.21
CA PRO A 161 -1.31 -19.50 0.82
C PRO A 161 -2.23 -19.78 2.02
N ARG A 162 -1.72 -20.32 3.10
CA ARG A 162 -2.48 -20.60 4.33
C ARG A 162 -3.17 -19.32 4.86
N ARG A 163 -2.46 -18.20 4.85
CA ARG A 163 -3.01 -16.93 5.33
C ARG A 163 -3.94 -16.24 4.33
N LEU A 164 -3.76 -16.53 3.06
CA LEU A 164 -4.60 -15.97 2.00
C LEU A 164 -5.90 -16.73 1.77
N GLN A 165 -6.06 -17.93 2.34
CA GLN A 165 -7.19 -18.83 2.09
C GLN A 165 -8.55 -18.14 2.24
N ASN A 166 -8.79 -17.46 3.37
CA ASN A 166 -10.06 -16.79 3.65
C ASN A 166 -10.31 -15.61 2.69
N LEU A 167 -9.25 -14.92 2.29
CA LEU A 167 -9.36 -13.79 1.36
C LEU A 167 -9.70 -14.28 -0.06
N PHE A 168 -9.06 -15.34 -0.54
CA PHE A 168 -9.38 -15.95 -1.83
C PHE A 168 -10.76 -16.63 -1.83
N ALA A 169 -11.15 -17.26 -0.73
CA ALA A 169 -12.50 -17.82 -0.61
C ALA A 169 -13.60 -16.74 -0.66
N ALA A 170 -13.34 -15.57 -0.05
CA ALA A 170 -14.27 -14.45 -0.08
C ALA A 170 -14.32 -13.74 -1.44
N PHE A 171 -13.20 -13.73 -2.19
CA PHE A 171 -13.06 -13.04 -3.47
C PHE A 171 -12.33 -13.94 -4.49
N PRO A 172 -13.03 -14.89 -5.12
CA PRO A 172 -12.41 -15.88 -5.99
C PRO A 172 -11.78 -15.31 -7.27
N ASN A 173 -12.23 -14.11 -7.71
CA ASN A 173 -11.68 -13.42 -8.88
C ASN A 173 -10.45 -12.55 -8.55
N MET A 174 -9.71 -12.94 -7.52
CA MET A 174 -8.46 -12.26 -7.16
C MET A 174 -7.30 -12.80 -7.98
N VAL A 175 -6.54 -11.88 -8.56
CA VAL A 175 -5.37 -12.18 -9.40
C VAL A 175 -4.16 -11.41 -8.94
N ARG A 176 -2.96 -11.89 -9.33
CA ARG A 176 -1.68 -11.28 -9.00
C ARG A 176 -0.86 -11.09 -10.28
N LYS A 177 0.15 -10.22 -10.23
CA LYS A 177 1.09 -10.04 -11.35
C LYS A 177 1.77 -11.35 -11.77
N GLU A 178 2.04 -12.23 -10.79
CA GLU A 178 2.66 -13.53 -11.02
C GLU A 178 1.76 -14.51 -11.80
N THR A 179 0.44 -14.31 -11.75
CA THR A 179 -0.53 -15.12 -12.51
C THR A 179 -0.94 -14.50 -13.84
N LEU A 180 -0.67 -13.21 -14.02
CA LEU A 180 -1.04 -12.45 -15.23
C LEU A 180 0.10 -12.30 -16.23
N LEU A 181 1.33 -12.27 -15.75
CA LEU A 181 2.51 -12.18 -16.59
C LEU A 181 3.06 -13.57 -16.90
N GLU A 182 3.48 -13.75 -18.14
CA GLU A 182 4.19 -14.98 -18.55
C GLU A 182 5.52 -15.12 -17.80
N PRO A 183 6.01 -16.36 -17.60
CA PRO A 183 7.28 -16.62 -16.90
C PRO A 183 8.46 -15.84 -17.45
N LEU A 184 8.51 -15.61 -18.78
CA LEU A 184 9.56 -14.82 -19.42
C LEU A 184 9.49 -13.34 -18.98
N GLY A 185 8.27 -12.78 -18.91
CA GLY A 185 8.07 -11.41 -18.43
C GLY A 185 8.49 -11.22 -16.97
N LEU A 186 8.21 -12.22 -16.13
CA LEU A 186 8.61 -12.19 -14.71
C LEU A 186 10.13 -12.31 -14.50
N ARG A 187 10.85 -12.98 -15.41
CA ARG A 187 12.32 -13.10 -15.32
C ARG A 187 13.02 -11.75 -15.32
N LEU A 188 12.47 -10.76 -16.03
CA LEU A 188 13.00 -9.39 -16.06
C LEU A 188 13.02 -8.72 -14.68
N PHE A 189 12.15 -9.16 -13.79
CA PHE A 189 12.01 -8.62 -12.42
C PHE A 189 12.68 -9.48 -11.35
N LYS A 190 13.27 -10.63 -11.72
CA LYS A 190 13.91 -11.52 -10.76
C LYS A 190 15.04 -10.79 -10.02
N GLY A 191 14.97 -10.78 -8.69
CA GLY A 191 15.93 -10.04 -7.85
C GLY A 191 15.71 -8.52 -7.79
N HIS A 192 14.68 -7.97 -8.47
CA HIS A 192 14.41 -6.54 -8.53
C HIS A 192 13.09 -6.16 -7.87
N GLN A 193 12.99 -6.35 -6.56
CA GLN A 193 11.79 -6.10 -5.75
C GLN A 193 11.20 -4.70 -5.94
N SER A 194 12.06 -3.67 -6.07
CA SER A 194 11.62 -2.29 -6.30
C SER A 194 10.96 -2.09 -7.66
N GLN A 195 11.38 -2.82 -8.68
CA GLN A 195 10.74 -2.79 -10.01
C GLN A 195 9.37 -3.48 -9.97
N MET A 196 9.26 -4.61 -9.25
CA MET A 196 7.96 -5.26 -9.01
C MET A 196 7.00 -4.34 -8.26
N ALA A 197 7.49 -3.60 -7.27
CA ALA A 197 6.69 -2.60 -6.58
C ALA A 197 6.27 -1.43 -7.50
N ALA A 198 7.13 -1.03 -8.45
CA ALA A 198 6.79 -0.02 -9.46
C ALA A 198 5.69 -0.50 -10.41
N LEU A 199 5.69 -1.79 -10.79
CA LEU A 199 4.62 -2.41 -11.56
C LEU A 199 3.30 -2.37 -10.77
N ASP A 200 3.31 -2.81 -9.52
CA ASP A 200 2.13 -2.75 -8.63
C ASP A 200 1.60 -1.33 -8.47
N TYR A 201 2.51 -0.35 -8.38
CA TYR A 201 2.17 1.06 -8.32
C TYR A 201 1.39 1.52 -9.57
N LEU A 202 1.90 1.22 -10.77
CA LEU A 202 1.26 1.60 -12.03
C LEU A 202 -0.10 0.93 -12.21
N VAL A 203 -0.22 -0.36 -11.92
CA VAL A 203 -1.51 -1.08 -11.97
C VAL A 203 -2.50 -0.50 -10.95
N SER A 204 -2.02 -0.13 -9.75
CA SER A 204 -2.87 0.50 -8.73
C SER A 204 -3.36 1.90 -9.14
N LEU A 205 -2.58 2.67 -9.90
CA LEU A 205 -3.01 3.96 -10.41
C LEU A 205 -4.20 3.86 -11.35
N GLU A 206 -4.19 2.85 -12.22
CA GLU A 206 -5.21 2.67 -13.26
C GLU A 206 -6.46 1.91 -12.79
N SER A 207 -6.48 1.39 -11.57
CA SER A 207 -7.63 0.70 -11.00
C SER A 207 -8.82 1.64 -10.81
N ASP A 208 -10.04 1.10 -10.90
CA ASP A 208 -11.25 1.86 -10.60
C ASP A 208 -11.35 2.18 -9.12
N ILE A 209 -10.98 1.21 -8.29
CA ILE A 209 -10.94 1.36 -6.83
C ILE A 209 -9.55 0.96 -6.33
N PHE A 210 -8.98 1.78 -5.46
CA PHE A 210 -7.73 1.45 -4.75
C PHE A 210 -7.99 1.32 -3.25
N VAL A 211 -7.57 0.20 -2.66
CA VAL A 211 -7.73 -0.07 -1.22
C VAL A 211 -6.38 -0.41 -0.61
N PRO A 212 -5.71 0.52 0.07
CA PRO A 212 -4.50 0.22 0.84
C PRO A 212 -4.87 -0.29 2.24
N THR A 213 -4.34 -1.45 2.63
CA THR A 213 -4.56 -2.02 3.98
C THR A 213 -3.63 -1.42 5.04
N TYR A 214 -2.58 -0.71 4.61
CA TYR A 214 -1.62 -0.05 5.50
C TYR A 214 -1.14 1.28 4.91
N ALA A 215 -0.95 2.29 5.76
CA ALA A 215 -0.51 3.63 5.36
C ALA A 215 1.02 3.72 5.15
N GLY A 216 1.57 2.85 4.32
CA GLY A 216 2.97 2.86 3.91
C GLY A 216 3.28 3.92 2.84
N ASN A 217 4.55 3.98 2.41
CA ASN A 217 4.98 4.96 1.41
C ASN A 217 4.27 4.75 0.05
N MET A 218 4.20 3.50 -0.42
CA MET A 218 3.52 3.17 -1.67
C MET A 218 2.04 3.61 -1.63
N ALA A 219 1.32 3.25 -0.57
CA ALA A 219 -0.09 3.63 -0.39
C ALA A 219 -0.31 5.14 -0.51
N ARG A 220 0.55 5.93 0.16
CA ARG A 220 0.46 7.40 0.15
C ARG A 220 0.79 8.01 -1.20
N VAL A 221 1.78 7.45 -1.91
CA VAL A 221 2.16 7.96 -3.23
C VAL A 221 1.10 7.60 -4.26
N VAL A 222 0.55 6.39 -4.25
CA VAL A 222 -0.59 6.00 -5.11
C VAL A 222 -1.79 6.89 -4.84
N GLU A 223 -2.17 7.08 -3.56
CA GLU A 223 -3.27 7.99 -3.19
C GLU A 223 -3.04 9.41 -3.71
N GLY A 224 -1.86 9.97 -3.50
CA GLY A 224 -1.49 11.30 -3.96
C GLY A 224 -1.55 11.43 -5.48
N HIS A 225 -1.06 10.44 -6.22
CA HIS A 225 -1.11 10.43 -7.69
C HIS A 225 -2.55 10.27 -8.20
N ARG A 226 -3.34 9.39 -7.59
CA ARG A 226 -4.76 9.23 -7.94
C ARG A 226 -5.58 10.52 -7.71
N ARG A 227 -5.26 11.28 -6.66
CA ARG A 227 -5.83 12.62 -6.45
C ARG A 227 -5.40 13.61 -7.54
N TYR A 228 -4.12 13.58 -7.93
CA TYR A 228 -3.60 14.41 -9.02
C TYR A 228 -4.26 14.11 -10.37
N LEU A 229 -4.60 12.83 -10.62
CA LEU A 229 -5.32 12.37 -11.82
C LEU A 229 -6.84 12.61 -11.79
N GLY A 230 -7.36 13.38 -10.86
CA GLY A 230 -8.79 13.72 -10.79
C GLY A 230 -9.57 12.97 -9.70
N PHE A 231 -8.94 12.68 -8.57
CA PHE A 231 -9.58 12.09 -7.39
C PHE A 231 -10.20 10.70 -7.64
N ARG A 232 -9.50 9.84 -8.34
CA ARG A 232 -9.93 8.43 -8.55
C ARG A 232 -10.23 7.75 -7.21
N LYS A 233 -11.27 6.94 -7.15
CA LYS A 233 -11.79 6.32 -5.92
C LYS A 233 -10.72 5.55 -5.16
N THR A 234 -10.45 5.99 -3.93
CA THR A 234 -9.49 5.35 -3.00
C THR A 234 -10.16 5.18 -1.64
N ILE A 235 -10.33 3.94 -1.18
CA ILE A 235 -10.98 3.65 0.10
C ILE A 235 -9.89 3.57 1.18
N LEU A 236 -9.80 4.60 2.03
CA LEU A 236 -8.85 4.64 3.14
C LEU A 236 -9.44 3.99 4.38
N LEU A 237 -8.86 2.88 4.79
CA LEU A 237 -9.35 2.05 5.89
C LEU A 237 -9.02 2.66 7.28
N ASP A 238 -10.01 2.67 8.18
CA ASP A 238 -9.81 2.99 9.58
C ASP A 238 -9.44 1.74 10.38
N ARG A 239 -8.16 1.41 10.41
CA ARG A 239 -7.66 0.19 11.05
C ARG A 239 -8.00 0.08 12.52
N LYS A 240 -8.08 1.19 13.26
CA LYS A 240 -8.45 1.17 14.68
C LYS A 240 -9.89 0.70 14.88
N VAL A 241 -10.81 1.22 14.05
CA VAL A 241 -12.21 0.81 14.09
C VAL A 241 -12.37 -0.61 13.58
N ILE A 242 -11.68 -0.98 12.49
CA ILE A 242 -11.71 -2.32 11.90
C ILE A 242 -11.31 -3.36 12.94
N VAL A 243 -10.15 -3.21 13.58
CA VAL A 243 -9.65 -4.15 14.59
C VAL A 243 -10.66 -4.30 15.73
N ARG A 244 -11.14 -3.19 16.29
CA ARG A 244 -12.12 -3.23 17.37
C ARG A 244 -13.40 -3.98 16.98
N LEU A 245 -13.95 -3.70 15.82
CA LEU A 245 -15.18 -4.33 15.35
C LEU A 245 -14.95 -5.83 15.03
N THR A 246 -13.81 -6.16 14.42
CA THR A 246 -13.46 -7.54 14.11
C THR A 246 -13.32 -8.38 15.40
N ASP A 247 -12.69 -7.82 16.44
CA ASP A 247 -12.57 -8.50 17.74
C ASP A 247 -13.95 -8.71 18.39
N GLN A 248 -14.82 -7.70 18.35
CA GLN A 248 -16.19 -7.80 18.87
C GLN A 248 -17.02 -8.83 18.09
N TYR A 249 -16.89 -8.87 16.78
CA TYR A 249 -17.60 -9.84 15.93
C TYR A 249 -17.11 -11.26 16.17
N LYS A 250 -15.79 -11.46 16.22
CA LYS A 250 -15.20 -12.79 16.52
C LYS A 250 -15.54 -13.29 17.93
N ALA A 251 -15.69 -12.39 18.89
CA ALA A 251 -16.13 -12.72 20.25
C ALA A 251 -17.65 -12.94 20.37
N GLY A 252 -18.42 -12.79 19.30
CA GLY A 252 -19.88 -12.92 19.32
C GLY A 252 -20.63 -11.75 19.97
N ASN A 253 -19.95 -10.67 20.30
CA ASN A 253 -20.54 -9.50 20.96
C ASN A 253 -21.40 -8.61 20.02
N ILE A 254 -21.19 -8.73 18.72
CA ILE A 254 -21.98 -8.06 17.68
C ILE A 254 -22.31 -9.01 16.55
N THR A 255 -23.46 -8.82 15.92
CA THR A 255 -23.87 -9.58 14.74
C THR A 255 -23.16 -9.07 13.48
N TRP A 256 -23.17 -9.86 12.40
CA TRP A 256 -22.67 -9.44 11.09
C TRP A 256 -23.35 -8.17 10.57
N GLY A 257 -24.66 -8.05 10.77
CA GLY A 257 -25.42 -6.86 10.38
C GLY A 257 -24.94 -5.60 11.10
N GLN A 258 -24.70 -5.69 12.41
CA GLN A 258 -24.14 -4.59 13.22
C GLN A 258 -22.71 -4.25 12.78
N TYR A 259 -21.87 -5.27 12.59
CA TYR A 259 -20.51 -5.10 12.09
C TYR A 259 -20.48 -4.33 10.76
N SER A 260 -21.25 -4.81 9.76
CA SER A 260 -21.31 -4.21 8.42
C SER A 260 -21.87 -2.80 8.44
N LEU A 261 -22.92 -2.55 9.25
CA LEU A 261 -23.52 -1.22 9.37
C LEU A 261 -22.51 -0.20 9.91
N VAL A 262 -21.81 -0.55 10.98
CA VAL A 262 -20.82 0.36 11.59
C VAL A 262 -19.63 0.55 10.67
N MET A 263 -19.17 -0.50 9.97
CA MET A 263 -18.11 -0.41 8.96
C MET A 263 -18.46 0.58 7.87
N LYS A 264 -19.64 0.46 7.26
CA LYS A 264 -20.11 1.39 6.22
C LYS A 264 -20.22 2.82 6.74
N LYS A 265 -20.84 3.03 7.91
CA LYS A 265 -20.96 4.37 8.54
C LYS A 265 -19.61 5.00 8.80
N THR A 266 -18.64 4.24 9.27
CA THR A 266 -17.27 4.73 9.56
C THR A 266 -16.57 5.23 8.29
N HIS A 267 -16.81 4.60 7.14
CA HIS A 267 -16.10 4.91 5.91
C HIS A 267 -16.84 5.88 4.98
N ILE A 268 -18.11 6.18 5.24
CA ILE A 268 -18.93 7.04 4.36
C ILE A 268 -18.38 8.46 4.20
N ASN A 269 -17.78 9.02 5.25
CA ASN A 269 -17.24 10.39 5.26
C ASN A 269 -15.70 10.42 5.06
N ARG A 270 -15.08 9.28 4.84
CA ARG A 270 -13.64 9.23 4.53
C ARG A 270 -13.40 9.52 3.06
N THR A 271 -12.21 10.03 2.73
CA THR A 271 -11.81 10.24 1.34
C THR A 271 -11.95 8.94 0.55
N GLY A 272 -12.66 9.02 -0.58
CA GLY A 272 -12.94 7.84 -1.38
C GLY A 272 -13.92 6.89 -0.73
N LYS A 273 -15.09 7.41 -0.32
CA LYS A 273 -16.18 6.57 0.21
C LYS A 273 -16.44 5.31 -0.62
N PRO A 274 -16.97 4.27 0.02
CA PRO A 274 -17.33 3.01 -0.65
C PRO A 274 -18.26 3.18 -1.83
#